data_26f09b25b72e9401147b8ba81b6036df
#
_entry.id   26f09b25b72e9401147b8ba81b6036df
#
_cell.length_a   1.000
_cell.length_b   1.000
_cell.length_c   1.000
_cell.angle_alpha   90.00
_cell.angle_beta   90.00
_cell.angle_gamma   90.00
#
_symmetry.space_group_name_H-M   'P 1'
#
loop_
_entity.id
_entity.type
_entity.pdbx_description
1 polymer ?
#
loop_
_entity_poly.entity_id
_entity_poly.type
_entity_poly.pdbx_seq_one_letter_code
_entity_poly.pdbx_strand_id
1 'polypeptide(L)'
;MNVMGEIIQRSKYEKDFIERTYSSIVTDISIAFSELVANSWDAGATTVSITLPEKRGDEIVIEDNGTGMTDDEFQQRWMVIAYNRVAHQGEYIEYISSKGKAKRLAYGRNGVGRHAMFCFNDQYQVETWRDGKCNKYLISIDGGDSAFSVLEHSIFDKAGNGTRLTVKAIKKQPTKSEVMRTLRYRFLFDPEFSVFVNNEQIEFQTNIAPTVSKEILLKSKAKIKIDIYQIPDGEKTTATNGIAFWTGARLVGNPSWNIGNTRVEDARRKFALRHLIVIEADHLIDDVFYDWSRFNNTEKVNEVFSAVIHFVREFRGEYYKGKVAEVRKDVIKNNIDRIETLSIPSLYDLKNFFENYLEQKPEVDTDELNIIVNALISVLQSRNGLSLLEKLAEMDVDDIDTLNR
;
A
#
# COMPACT_ATOMS: atom_id res chain seq x y z
N MET A 1 7.40 -9.41 -60.09
CA MET A 1 6.50 -8.39 -59.55
C MET A 1 5.68 -9.00 -58.45
N ASN A 2 6.05 -8.77 -57.18
CA ASN A 2 5.20 -9.16 -56.06
C ASN A 2 4.07 -8.17 -55.98
N VAL A 3 2.86 -8.62 -56.32
CA VAL A 3 1.62 -7.88 -56.07
C VAL A 3 1.49 -7.86 -54.54
N MET A 4 1.66 -6.71 -53.90
CA MET A 4 1.23 -6.52 -52.52
C MET A 4 -0.28 -6.80 -52.50
N GLY A 5 -0.67 -7.94 -51.94
CA GLY A 5 -2.06 -8.29 -51.80
C GLY A 5 -2.73 -7.30 -50.83
N GLU A 6 -3.93 -6.86 -51.16
CA GLU A 6 -4.79 -6.15 -50.21
C GLU A 6 -4.96 -6.98 -48.91
N ILE A 7 -4.97 -6.29 -47.75
CA ILE A 7 -5.31 -6.94 -46.50
C ILE A 7 -6.74 -7.43 -46.56
N ILE A 8 -6.92 -8.75 -46.70
CA ILE A 8 -8.24 -9.37 -46.89
C ILE A 8 -8.96 -9.60 -45.56
N GLN A 9 -8.22 -9.80 -44.47
CA GLN A 9 -8.78 -10.08 -43.13
C GLN A 9 -7.97 -9.40 -42.04
N ARG A 10 -8.67 -8.92 -41.00
CA ARG A 10 -8.07 -8.43 -39.75
C ARG A 10 -8.60 -9.27 -38.59
N SER A 11 -7.80 -9.38 -37.49
CA SER A 11 -8.29 -9.95 -36.24
C SER A 11 -9.44 -9.10 -35.71
N LYS A 12 -10.38 -9.78 -35.05
CA LYS A 12 -11.53 -9.13 -34.39
C LYS A 12 -11.41 -9.28 -32.87
N TYR A 13 -12.12 -8.41 -32.16
CA TYR A 13 -12.18 -8.38 -30.72
C TYR A 13 -13.56 -8.85 -30.23
N GLU A 14 -13.58 -9.71 -29.21
CA GLU A 14 -14.80 -9.99 -28.47
C GLU A 14 -15.20 -8.78 -27.62
N LYS A 15 -16.48 -8.60 -27.38
CA LYS A 15 -17.00 -7.46 -26.61
C LYS A 15 -16.43 -7.39 -25.19
N ASP A 16 -16.10 -8.53 -24.60
CA ASP A 16 -15.49 -8.65 -23.28
C ASP A 16 -13.95 -8.65 -23.28
N PHE A 17 -13.31 -8.33 -24.43
CA PHE A 17 -11.86 -8.29 -24.57
C PHE A 17 -11.18 -7.41 -23.52
N ILE A 18 -11.71 -6.20 -23.31
CA ILE A 18 -11.18 -5.24 -22.32
C ILE A 18 -11.26 -5.83 -20.93
N GLU A 19 -12.41 -6.42 -20.55
CA GLU A 19 -12.62 -7.00 -19.23
C GLU A 19 -11.71 -8.22 -18.98
N ARG A 20 -11.56 -9.09 -19.95
CA ARG A 20 -10.67 -10.27 -19.83
C ARG A 20 -9.19 -9.91 -19.82
N THR A 21 -8.79 -8.95 -20.63
CA THR A 21 -7.37 -8.60 -20.81
C THR A 21 -6.86 -7.70 -19.70
N TYR A 22 -7.71 -6.77 -19.22
CA TYR A 22 -7.37 -5.78 -18.19
C TYR A 22 -8.19 -5.94 -16.92
N SER A 23 -8.52 -7.18 -16.57
CA SER A 23 -9.50 -7.52 -15.54
C SER A 23 -9.29 -6.78 -14.23
N SER A 24 -8.08 -6.73 -13.67
CA SER A 24 -7.80 -6.04 -12.42
C SER A 24 -8.09 -4.54 -12.49
N ILE A 25 -7.76 -3.89 -13.62
CA ILE A 25 -7.91 -2.44 -13.81
C ILE A 25 -9.38 -2.06 -13.98
N VAL A 26 -10.17 -2.89 -14.65
CA VAL A 26 -11.58 -2.59 -14.95
C VAL A 26 -12.56 -3.25 -13.97
N THR A 27 -12.07 -4.07 -13.04
CA THR A 27 -12.93 -4.73 -12.04
C THR A 27 -12.64 -4.31 -10.60
N ASP A 28 -11.51 -3.69 -10.29
CA ASP A 28 -11.14 -3.26 -8.95
C ASP A 28 -11.14 -1.71 -8.86
N ILE A 29 -12.01 -1.16 -8.00
CA ILE A 29 -12.15 0.28 -7.78
C ILE A 29 -10.82 0.90 -7.32
N SER A 30 -10.10 0.20 -6.43
CA SER A 30 -8.85 0.71 -5.86
C SER A 30 -7.74 0.78 -6.90
N ILE A 31 -7.66 -0.22 -7.77
CA ILE A 31 -6.71 -0.24 -8.88
C ILE A 31 -7.09 0.82 -9.91
N ALA A 32 -8.38 0.93 -10.27
CA ALA A 32 -8.87 1.90 -11.23
C ALA A 32 -8.50 3.35 -10.83
N PHE A 33 -8.82 3.77 -9.60
CA PHE A 33 -8.44 5.13 -9.14
C PHE A 33 -6.94 5.32 -9.06
N SER A 34 -6.18 4.31 -8.66
CA SER A 34 -4.72 4.37 -8.64
C SER A 34 -4.13 4.61 -10.03
N GLU A 35 -4.66 3.93 -11.05
CA GLU A 35 -4.23 4.11 -12.44
C GLU A 35 -4.62 5.48 -13.00
N LEU A 36 -5.83 5.96 -12.69
CA LEU A 36 -6.29 7.27 -13.15
C LEU A 36 -5.46 8.41 -12.55
N VAL A 37 -5.13 8.35 -11.26
CA VAL A 37 -4.23 9.32 -10.62
C VAL A 37 -2.79 9.19 -11.13
N ALA A 38 -2.32 7.97 -11.39
CA ALA A 38 -1.01 7.76 -12.01
C ALA A 38 -0.91 8.35 -13.43
N ASN A 39 -1.99 8.32 -14.21
CA ASN A 39 -2.02 8.97 -15.51
C ASN A 39 -1.91 10.49 -15.40
N SER A 40 -2.56 11.10 -14.41
CA SER A 40 -2.41 12.54 -14.15
C SER A 40 -0.99 12.90 -13.71
N TRP A 41 -0.37 12.07 -12.87
CA TRP A 41 1.07 12.19 -12.56
C TRP A 41 1.92 12.15 -13.83
N ASP A 42 1.66 11.19 -14.70
CA ASP A 42 2.39 11.00 -15.96
C ASP A 42 2.14 12.11 -16.98
N ALA A 43 1.03 12.83 -16.87
CA ALA A 43 0.75 14.03 -17.64
C ALA A 43 1.45 15.28 -17.09
N GLY A 44 2.29 15.17 -16.05
CA GLY A 44 2.96 16.31 -15.45
C GLY A 44 2.06 17.17 -14.56
N ALA A 45 0.90 16.67 -14.15
CA ALA A 45 0.00 17.40 -13.27
C ALA A 45 0.61 17.64 -11.89
N THR A 46 0.28 18.76 -11.28
CA THR A 46 0.56 19.07 -9.87
C THR A 46 -0.69 18.96 -9.01
N THR A 47 -1.86 18.92 -9.64
CA THR A 47 -3.15 18.82 -8.94
C THR A 47 -4.08 17.87 -9.67
N VAL A 48 -4.74 17.01 -8.90
CA VAL A 48 -5.80 16.12 -9.37
C VAL A 48 -7.03 16.30 -8.49
N SER A 49 -8.18 16.56 -9.09
CA SER A 49 -9.47 16.67 -8.42
C SER A 49 -10.37 15.51 -8.81
N ILE A 50 -10.90 14.80 -7.83
CA ILE A 50 -11.81 13.67 -8.00
C ILE A 50 -13.16 14.05 -7.40
N THR A 51 -14.20 14.07 -8.21
CA THR A 51 -15.59 14.20 -7.75
C THR A 51 -16.25 12.83 -7.82
N LEU A 52 -16.78 12.38 -6.70
CA LEU A 52 -17.44 11.08 -6.55
C LEU A 52 -18.97 11.23 -6.55
N PRO A 53 -19.69 10.22 -7.06
CA PRO A 53 -21.14 10.23 -7.13
C PRO A 53 -21.77 10.13 -5.75
N GLU A 54 -22.86 10.83 -5.51
CA GLU A 54 -23.67 10.67 -4.30
C GLU A 54 -24.58 9.43 -4.38
N LYS A 55 -25.07 9.14 -5.58
CA LYS A 55 -25.93 7.98 -5.85
C LYS A 55 -25.56 7.30 -7.17
N ARG A 56 -26.05 6.09 -7.35
CA ARG A 56 -25.82 5.31 -8.58
C ARG A 56 -26.37 6.05 -9.80
N GLY A 57 -25.54 6.15 -10.84
CA GLY A 57 -25.86 6.85 -12.07
C GLY A 57 -25.39 8.30 -12.11
N ASP A 58 -24.99 8.88 -10.99
CA ASP A 58 -24.31 10.17 -10.96
C ASP A 58 -22.88 10.02 -11.52
N GLU A 59 -22.25 11.14 -11.82
CA GLU A 59 -20.96 11.16 -12.49
C GLU A 59 -19.80 11.03 -11.50
N ILE A 60 -18.78 10.27 -11.94
CA ILE A 60 -17.41 10.37 -11.43
C ILE A 60 -16.68 11.30 -12.37
N VAL A 61 -16.02 12.31 -11.83
CA VAL A 61 -15.19 13.24 -12.60
C VAL A 61 -13.78 13.21 -12.04
N ILE A 62 -12.78 13.05 -12.91
CA ILE A 62 -11.35 13.16 -12.55
C ILE A 62 -10.77 14.23 -13.46
N GLU A 63 -10.22 15.28 -12.86
CA GLU A 63 -9.63 16.39 -13.58
C GLU A 63 -8.23 16.67 -13.08
N ASP A 64 -7.31 16.87 -14.02
CA ASP A 64 -5.92 17.24 -13.75
C ASP A 64 -5.51 18.52 -14.48
N ASN A 65 -4.46 19.16 -13.97
CA ASN A 65 -3.83 20.33 -14.57
C ASN A 65 -2.52 19.97 -15.32
N GLY A 66 -2.43 18.75 -15.84
CA GLY A 66 -1.30 18.28 -16.62
C GLY A 66 -1.18 18.94 -17.99
N THR A 67 -0.30 18.40 -18.83
CA THR A 67 -0.01 19.00 -20.16
C THR A 67 -1.17 18.93 -21.14
N GLY A 68 -2.15 18.07 -20.92
CA GLY A 68 -3.20 17.78 -21.91
C GLY A 68 -2.65 17.13 -23.20
N MET A 69 -3.51 16.95 -24.19
CA MET A 69 -3.15 16.35 -25.48
C MET A 69 -3.80 17.13 -26.62
N THR A 70 -3.11 17.21 -27.75
CA THR A 70 -3.72 17.56 -29.03
C THR A 70 -4.53 16.38 -29.60
N ASP A 71 -5.32 16.58 -30.64
CA ASP A 71 -6.04 15.48 -31.32
C ASP A 71 -5.06 14.41 -31.83
N ASP A 72 -4.00 14.81 -32.53
CA ASP A 72 -2.98 13.88 -33.01
C ASP A 72 -2.37 13.03 -31.88
N GLU A 73 -2.04 13.67 -30.75
CA GLU A 73 -1.49 12.95 -29.59
C GLU A 73 -2.52 12.03 -28.94
N PHE A 74 -3.79 12.43 -28.91
CA PHE A 74 -4.87 11.56 -28.46
C PHE A 74 -4.96 10.30 -29.30
N GLN A 75 -4.98 10.43 -30.64
CA GLN A 75 -5.02 9.29 -31.55
C GLN A 75 -3.78 8.39 -31.40
N GLN A 76 -2.59 8.98 -31.29
CA GLN A 76 -1.33 8.23 -31.23
C GLN A 76 -1.06 7.59 -29.85
N ARG A 77 -1.66 8.10 -28.78
CA ARG A 77 -1.38 7.65 -27.41
C ARG A 77 -2.59 7.03 -26.75
N TRP A 78 -3.74 7.76 -26.71
CA TRP A 78 -4.94 7.30 -25.99
C TRP A 78 -5.61 6.13 -26.70
N MET A 79 -5.70 6.18 -28.02
CA MET A 79 -6.35 5.16 -28.84
C MET A 79 -5.47 3.94 -29.12
N VAL A 80 -4.22 3.95 -28.73
CA VAL A 80 -3.28 2.82 -28.94
C VAL A 80 -3.30 1.90 -27.72
N ILE A 81 -3.80 0.68 -27.87
CA ILE A 81 -3.77 -0.35 -26.84
C ILE A 81 -2.32 -0.74 -26.54
N ALA A 82 -2.01 -0.93 -25.27
CA ALA A 82 -0.67 -1.29 -24.80
C ALA A 82 0.44 -0.30 -25.26
N TYR A 83 0.11 1.00 -25.34
CA TYR A 83 1.07 2.04 -25.69
C TYR A 83 2.28 2.05 -24.75
N ASN A 84 3.45 1.80 -25.29
CA ASN A 84 4.69 1.82 -24.52
C ASN A 84 5.19 3.26 -24.34
N ARG A 85 4.82 3.90 -23.22
CA ARG A 85 5.19 5.28 -22.93
C ARG A 85 6.70 5.47 -22.89
N VAL A 86 7.44 4.55 -22.26
CA VAL A 86 8.89 4.66 -22.09
C VAL A 86 9.61 4.68 -23.44
N ALA A 87 9.18 3.80 -24.36
CA ALA A 87 9.77 3.75 -25.70
C ALA A 87 9.51 5.04 -26.53
N HIS A 88 8.39 5.72 -26.30
CA HIS A 88 8.00 6.89 -27.10
C HIS A 88 8.27 8.23 -26.43
N GLN A 89 8.25 8.30 -25.09
CA GLN A 89 8.33 9.56 -24.34
C GLN A 89 9.45 9.57 -23.28
N GLY A 90 10.16 8.45 -23.09
CA GLY A 90 11.21 8.29 -22.09
C GLY A 90 10.67 8.00 -20.70
N GLU A 91 11.59 7.78 -19.76
CA GLU A 91 11.29 7.38 -18.37
C GLU A 91 10.88 8.54 -17.48
N TYR A 92 11.24 9.76 -17.83
CA TYR A 92 11.01 10.96 -17.01
C TYR A 92 9.96 11.87 -17.61
N ILE A 93 9.25 12.54 -16.72
CA ILE A 93 8.24 13.56 -17.05
C ILE A 93 8.81 14.92 -16.67
N GLU A 94 8.71 15.89 -17.57
CA GLU A 94 8.93 17.28 -17.25
C GLU A 94 7.63 17.93 -16.78
N TYR A 95 7.68 18.68 -15.70
CA TYR A 95 6.54 19.44 -15.19
C TYR A 95 6.98 20.78 -14.61
N ILE A 96 6.03 21.67 -14.36
CA ILE A 96 6.30 22.96 -13.74
C ILE A 96 5.98 22.84 -12.24
N SER A 97 7.04 22.84 -11.43
CA SER A 97 6.93 22.87 -9.98
C SER A 97 6.84 24.32 -9.47
N SER A 98 6.61 24.49 -8.17
CA SER A 98 6.68 25.80 -7.49
C SER A 98 8.06 26.47 -7.64
N LYS A 99 9.11 25.69 -7.91
CA LYS A 99 10.52 26.16 -8.08
C LYS A 99 10.96 26.25 -9.55
N GLY A 100 10.05 26.03 -10.50
CA GLY A 100 10.31 26.06 -11.93
C GLY A 100 10.26 24.66 -12.58
N LYS A 101 10.93 24.51 -13.73
CA LYS A 101 10.96 23.22 -14.44
C LYS A 101 11.61 22.14 -13.61
N ALA A 102 10.92 21.02 -13.43
CA ALA A 102 11.37 19.86 -12.69
C ALA A 102 11.11 18.57 -13.50
N LYS A 103 11.75 17.48 -13.07
CA LYS A 103 11.58 16.16 -13.66
C LYS A 103 11.21 15.17 -12.57
N ARG A 104 10.34 14.23 -12.90
CA ARG A 104 10.00 13.08 -12.05
C ARG A 104 9.88 11.80 -12.86
N LEU A 105 10.01 10.65 -12.21
CA LEU A 105 9.88 9.35 -12.85
C LEU A 105 8.43 9.08 -13.23
N ALA A 106 8.20 8.55 -14.42
CA ALA A 106 6.87 8.13 -14.87
C ALA A 106 6.45 6.79 -14.28
N TYR A 107 5.17 6.66 -13.97
CA TYR A 107 4.58 5.40 -13.49
C TYR A 107 4.10 4.48 -14.62
N GLY A 108 3.51 5.06 -15.68
CA GLY A 108 2.91 4.31 -16.77
C GLY A 108 3.96 3.70 -17.69
N ARG A 109 3.93 2.37 -17.84
CA ARG A 109 4.82 1.62 -18.74
C ARG A 109 4.07 0.83 -19.79
N ASN A 110 2.86 0.37 -19.45
CA ASN A 110 2.14 -0.63 -20.25
C ASN A 110 0.90 -0.10 -20.98
N GLY A 111 0.57 1.18 -20.82
CA GLY A 111 -0.47 1.87 -21.56
C GLY A 111 -1.90 1.34 -21.43
N VAL A 112 -2.21 0.64 -20.32
CA VAL A 112 -3.53 0.04 -20.07
C VAL A 112 -4.36 0.82 -19.05
N GLY A 113 -3.72 1.46 -18.07
CA GLY A 113 -4.37 2.15 -16.94
C GLY A 113 -5.29 3.31 -17.37
N ARG A 114 -5.05 3.93 -18.54
CA ARG A 114 -5.87 5.03 -19.07
C ARG A 114 -7.33 4.67 -19.32
N HIS A 115 -7.63 3.39 -19.49
CA HIS A 115 -8.98 2.88 -19.74
C HIS A 115 -9.69 2.43 -18.46
N ALA A 116 -9.16 2.77 -17.29
CA ALA A 116 -9.72 2.38 -16.00
C ALA A 116 -11.14 2.92 -15.74
N MET A 117 -11.58 3.95 -16.50
CA MET A 117 -12.97 4.42 -16.48
C MET A 117 -13.99 3.35 -16.88
N PHE A 118 -13.60 2.33 -17.64
CA PHE A 118 -14.45 1.18 -17.96
C PHE A 118 -14.81 0.33 -16.72
N CYS A 119 -14.15 0.53 -15.59
CA CYS A 119 -14.55 -0.02 -14.30
C CYS A 119 -15.97 0.42 -13.88
N PHE A 120 -16.39 1.59 -14.32
CA PHE A 120 -17.63 2.23 -13.86
C PHE A 120 -18.76 2.19 -14.88
N ASN A 121 -18.45 2.15 -16.18
CA ASN A 121 -19.40 2.07 -17.27
C ASN A 121 -18.71 1.60 -18.56
N ASP A 122 -19.51 1.14 -19.55
CA ASP A 122 -19.03 0.80 -20.90
C ASP A 122 -18.74 2.05 -21.76
N GLN A 123 -19.13 3.23 -21.28
CA GLN A 123 -18.88 4.51 -21.97
C GLN A 123 -18.37 5.55 -20.99
N TYR A 124 -17.41 6.35 -21.43
CA TYR A 124 -16.92 7.51 -20.69
C TYR A 124 -16.48 8.63 -21.62
N GLN A 125 -16.41 9.86 -21.10
CA GLN A 125 -15.95 11.03 -21.84
C GLN A 125 -14.51 11.39 -21.45
N VAL A 126 -13.75 11.85 -22.45
CA VAL A 126 -12.43 12.46 -22.28
C VAL A 126 -12.48 13.87 -22.83
N GLU A 127 -12.22 14.85 -21.99
CA GLU A 127 -11.91 16.22 -22.42
C GLU A 127 -10.43 16.44 -22.14
N THR A 128 -9.66 16.79 -23.17
CA THR A 128 -8.26 17.13 -23.03
C THR A 128 -7.96 18.43 -23.77
N TRP A 129 -7.26 19.35 -23.10
CA TRP A 129 -7.05 20.69 -23.64
C TRP A 129 -5.61 21.15 -23.48
N ARG A 130 -5.15 21.80 -24.54
CA ARG A 130 -3.83 22.44 -24.64
C ARG A 130 -3.86 23.50 -25.74
N ASP A 131 -3.03 24.52 -25.62
CA ASP A 131 -2.84 25.59 -26.62
C ASP A 131 -4.17 26.29 -27.03
N GLY A 132 -5.07 26.47 -26.05
CA GLY A 132 -6.34 27.16 -26.22
C GLY A 132 -7.46 26.31 -26.84
N LYS A 133 -7.23 25.06 -27.18
CA LYS A 133 -8.22 24.13 -27.73
C LYS A 133 -8.50 22.96 -26.81
N CYS A 134 -9.76 22.59 -26.69
CA CYS A 134 -10.23 21.39 -26.03
C CYS A 134 -10.82 20.41 -27.02
N ASN A 135 -10.35 19.18 -26.98
CA ASN A 135 -10.93 18.05 -27.68
C ASN A 135 -11.76 17.23 -26.69
N LYS A 136 -13.01 16.98 -27.01
CA LYS A 136 -13.95 16.17 -26.22
C LYS A 136 -14.37 14.95 -27.01
N TYR A 137 -14.16 13.77 -26.42
CA TYR A 137 -14.45 12.47 -27.03
C TYR A 137 -15.42 11.69 -26.14
N LEU A 138 -16.36 10.97 -26.77
CA LEU A 138 -17.13 9.90 -26.13
C LEU A 138 -16.54 8.57 -26.56
N ILE A 139 -16.00 7.80 -25.60
CA ILE A 139 -15.39 6.50 -25.82
C ILE A 139 -16.35 5.42 -25.35
N SER A 140 -16.50 4.35 -26.13
CA SER A 140 -17.34 3.21 -25.80
C SER A 140 -16.61 1.91 -26.08
N ILE A 141 -16.82 0.90 -25.19
CA ILE A 141 -16.49 -0.48 -25.52
C ILE A 141 -17.29 -0.86 -26.76
N ASP A 142 -16.60 -1.42 -27.73
CA ASP A 142 -17.17 -1.91 -28.97
C ASP A 142 -17.09 -3.45 -28.97
N GLY A 143 -16.62 -4.03 -29.95
CA GLY A 143 -16.46 -5.44 -30.24
C GLY A 143 -16.44 -5.57 -31.75
N GLY A 144 -15.87 -6.63 -32.27
CA GLY A 144 -15.69 -6.79 -33.71
C GLY A 144 -14.35 -6.22 -34.17
N ASP A 145 -14.35 -5.14 -34.91
CA ASP A 145 -13.12 -4.60 -35.52
C ASP A 145 -12.26 -3.76 -34.57
N SER A 146 -12.84 -3.29 -33.46
CA SER A 146 -12.14 -2.54 -32.42
C SER A 146 -12.50 -3.05 -31.02
N ALA A 147 -11.57 -2.92 -30.07
CA ALA A 147 -11.84 -3.20 -28.66
C ALA A 147 -12.71 -2.09 -28.03
N PHE A 148 -12.50 -0.86 -28.44
CA PHE A 148 -13.29 0.33 -28.11
C PHE A 148 -13.20 1.35 -29.25
N SER A 149 -14.17 2.26 -29.30
CA SER A 149 -14.30 3.25 -30.38
C SER A 149 -14.64 4.63 -29.82
N VAL A 150 -14.30 5.67 -30.57
CA VAL A 150 -14.80 7.02 -30.34
C VAL A 150 -16.15 7.14 -31.07
N LEU A 151 -17.22 7.42 -30.31
CA LEU A 151 -18.56 7.62 -30.87
C LEU A 151 -18.82 9.07 -31.25
N GLU A 152 -18.26 10.02 -30.47
CA GLU A 152 -18.46 11.45 -30.71
C GLU A 152 -17.14 12.19 -30.48
N HIS A 153 -16.87 13.20 -31.28
CA HIS A 153 -15.75 14.13 -31.15
C HIS A 153 -16.21 15.56 -31.37
N SER A 154 -15.88 16.46 -30.49
CA SER A 154 -16.13 17.89 -30.63
C SER A 154 -14.93 18.70 -30.17
N ILE A 155 -14.78 19.90 -30.75
CA ILE A 155 -13.66 20.81 -30.46
C ILE A 155 -14.24 22.16 -30.06
N PHE A 156 -13.71 22.75 -29.00
CA PHE A 156 -14.07 24.09 -28.53
C PHE A 156 -12.90 24.81 -27.90
N ASP A 157 -13.03 26.13 -27.68
CA ASP A 157 -11.96 26.92 -27.06
C ASP A 157 -11.95 26.72 -25.52
N LYS A 158 -10.78 26.45 -24.96
CA LYS A 158 -10.58 26.33 -23.50
C LYS A 158 -9.16 26.75 -23.14
N ALA A 159 -9.05 27.70 -22.23
CA ALA A 159 -7.76 28.19 -21.74
C ALA A 159 -7.08 27.18 -20.82
N GLY A 160 -5.74 27.29 -20.72
CA GLY A 160 -4.91 26.43 -19.88
C GLY A 160 -4.66 25.07 -20.52
N ASN A 161 -4.23 24.12 -19.68
CA ASN A 161 -3.93 22.74 -20.07
C ASN A 161 -4.52 21.77 -19.04
N GLY A 162 -4.82 20.55 -19.45
CA GLY A 162 -5.30 19.52 -18.55
C GLY A 162 -6.10 18.42 -19.24
N THR A 163 -6.58 17.50 -18.43
CA THR A 163 -7.47 16.42 -18.86
C THR A 163 -8.59 16.25 -17.85
N ARG A 164 -9.82 16.05 -18.34
CA ARG A 164 -11.00 15.70 -17.55
C ARG A 164 -11.60 14.41 -18.09
N LEU A 165 -11.78 13.44 -17.21
CA LEU A 165 -12.46 12.19 -17.47
C LEU A 165 -13.80 12.22 -16.75
N THR A 166 -14.88 11.86 -17.44
CA THR A 166 -16.23 11.83 -16.87
C THR A 166 -16.92 10.52 -17.21
N VAL A 167 -17.50 9.86 -16.21
CA VAL A 167 -18.23 8.60 -16.38
C VAL A 167 -19.43 8.53 -15.45
N LYS A 168 -20.57 7.98 -15.92
CA LYS A 168 -21.70 7.65 -15.05
C LYS A 168 -21.42 6.36 -14.27
N ALA A 169 -21.53 6.41 -12.95
CA ALA A 169 -21.27 5.27 -12.06
C ALA A 169 -22.42 4.25 -12.07
N ILE A 170 -22.47 3.42 -13.11
CA ILE A 170 -23.53 2.41 -13.32
C ILE A 170 -23.10 1.04 -12.83
N LYS A 171 -21.90 0.57 -13.21
CA LYS A 171 -21.39 -0.75 -12.84
C LYS A 171 -20.99 -0.80 -11.37
N LYS A 172 -20.24 0.22 -10.91
CA LYS A 172 -19.71 0.32 -9.55
C LYS A 172 -19.86 1.74 -9.03
N GLN A 173 -20.14 1.84 -7.73
CA GLN A 173 -20.25 3.11 -7.03
C GLN A 173 -19.18 3.19 -5.96
N PRO A 174 -18.10 3.98 -6.18
CA PRO A 174 -17.04 4.16 -5.19
C PRO A 174 -17.53 5.03 -4.03
N THR A 175 -17.07 4.73 -2.83
CA THR A 175 -17.28 5.59 -1.66
C THR A 175 -16.08 6.51 -1.44
N LYS A 176 -16.31 7.70 -0.88
CA LYS A 176 -15.24 8.66 -0.56
C LYS A 176 -14.18 8.03 0.35
N SER A 177 -14.60 7.32 1.40
CA SER A 177 -13.69 6.67 2.34
C SER A 177 -12.81 5.60 1.68
N GLU A 178 -13.36 4.81 0.76
CA GLU A 178 -12.62 3.80 0.01
C GLU A 178 -11.56 4.45 -0.90
N VAL A 179 -11.95 5.46 -1.68
CA VAL A 179 -11.05 6.16 -2.60
C VAL A 179 -9.95 6.90 -1.84
N MET A 180 -10.30 7.67 -0.80
CA MET A 180 -9.31 8.37 0.03
C MET A 180 -8.33 7.40 0.68
N ARG A 181 -8.83 6.30 1.26
CA ARG A 181 -7.99 5.26 1.84
C ARG A 181 -7.02 4.69 0.80
N THR A 182 -7.52 4.28 -0.38
CA THR A 182 -6.70 3.72 -1.45
C THR A 182 -5.58 4.66 -1.87
N LEU A 183 -5.92 5.91 -2.17
CA LEU A 183 -4.95 6.87 -2.70
C LEU A 183 -3.94 7.33 -1.65
N ARG A 184 -4.35 7.43 -0.38
CA ARG A 184 -3.47 7.75 0.75
C ARG A 184 -2.30 6.78 0.89
N TYR A 185 -2.50 5.51 0.54
CA TYR A 185 -1.47 4.48 0.67
C TYR A 185 -0.72 4.16 -0.63
N ARG A 186 -1.29 4.52 -1.78
CA ARG A 186 -0.71 4.16 -3.08
C ARG A 186 0.39 5.11 -3.54
N PHE A 187 0.40 6.34 -3.06
CA PHE A 187 1.35 7.36 -3.47
C PHE A 187 2.10 7.87 -2.24
N LEU A 188 3.42 7.94 -2.32
CA LEU A 188 4.22 8.66 -1.34
C LEU A 188 3.91 10.15 -1.46
N PHE A 189 4.01 10.84 -0.33
CA PHE A 189 3.91 12.27 -0.30
C PHE A 189 4.92 12.91 -1.26
N ASP A 190 4.40 13.61 -2.25
CA ASP A 190 5.15 14.55 -3.06
C ASP A 190 4.56 15.95 -2.80
N PRO A 191 5.32 16.90 -2.24
CA PRO A 191 4.81 18.24 -1.92
C PRO A 191 4.33 19.01 -3.16
N GLU A 192 4.74 18.59 -4.35
CA GLU A 192 4.37 19.20 -5.63
C GLU A 192 3.20 18.46 -6.32
N PHE A 193 2.57 17.46 -5.64
CA PHE A 193 1.45 16.72 -6.21
C PHE A 193 0.33 16.55 -5.19
N SER A 194 -0.76 17.29 -5.40
CA SER A 194 -1.93 17.30 -4.53
C SER A 194 -3.11 16.56 -5.16
N VAL A 195 -3.74 15.69 -4.40
CA VAL A 195 -4.95 14.96 -4.81
C VAL A 195 -6.11 15.35 -3.91
N PHE A 196 -7.24 15.72 -4.50
CA PHE A 196 -8.47 16.11 -3.81
C PHE A 196 -9.58 15.12 -4.14
N VAL A 197 -10.38 14.74 -3.13
CA VAL A 197 -11.58 13.92 -3.29
C VAL A 197 -12.78 14.70 -2.70
N ASN A 198 -13.74 15.07 -3.54
CA ASN A 198 -14.86 15.94 -3.16
C ASN A 198 -14.39 17.19 -2.40
N ASN A 199 -13.39 17.89 -2.96
CA ASN A 199 -12.75 19.10 -2.42
C ASN A 199 -11.96 18.90 -1.11
N GLU A 200 -11.81 17.68 -0.60
CA GLU A 200 -10.95 17.38 0.55
C GLU A 200 -9.61 16.87 0.06
N GLN A 201 -8.53 17.53 0.45
CA GLN A 201 -7.18 17.12 0.10
C GLN A 201 -6.84 15.81 0.84
N ILE A 202 -6.22 14.89 0.12
CA ILE A 202 -5.67 13.69 0.74
C ILE A 202 -4.39 14.10 1.46
N GLU A 203 -4.48 14.10 2.78
CA GLU A 203 -3.29 14.25 3.62
C GLU A 203 -2.58 12.90 3.71
N PHE A 204 -1.36 12.86 3.26
CA PHE A 204 -0.48 11.72 3.46
C PHE A 204 0.06 11.78 4.89
N GLN A 205 0.01 10.69 5.63
CA GLN A 205 0.45 10.62 7.04
C GLN A 205 1.97 10.76 7.22
N THR A 206 2.60 11.72 6.55
CA THR A 206 4.05 11.93 6.59
C THR A 206 4.51 12.96 7.62
N ASN A 207 3.63 13.45 8.48
CA ASN A 207 4.02 14.31 9.61
C ASN A 207 4.72 13.53 10.74
N ILE A 208 4.84 12.22 10.62
CA ILE A 208 5.57 11.38 11.57
C ILE A 208 6.92 11.07 10.96
N ALA A 209 8.00 11.57 11.57
CA ALA A 209 9.34 11.16 11.19
C ALA A 209 9.51 9.64 11.42
N PRO A 210 10.22 8.92 10.55
CA PRO A 210 10.48 7.51 10.78
C PRO A 210 11.23 7.33 12.11
N THR A 211 10.82 6.34 12.89
CA THR A 211 11.51 5.97 14.13
C THR A 211 12.92 5.45 13.85
N VAL A 212 13.09 4.78 12.72
CA VAL A 212 14.38 4.30 12.20
C VAL A 212 14.41 4.55 10.70
N SER A 213 15.53 5.08 10.20
CA SER A 213 15.82 5.19 8.77
C SER A 213 17.19 4.58 8.50
N LYS A 214 17.28 3.65 7.54
CA LYS A 214 18.52 2.94 7.20
C LYS A 214 18.64 2.71 5.70
N GLU A 215 19.83 2.95 5.16
CA GLU A 215 20.18 2.50 3.81
C GLU A 215 20.91 1.16 3.89
N ILE A 216 20.55 0.23 3.01
CA ILE A 216 21.22 -1.06 2.85
C ILE A 216 21.81 -1.14 1.46
N LEU A 217 23.11 -1.43 1.39
CA LEU A 217 23.81 -1.74 0.15
C LEU A 217 23.67 -3.24 -0.13
N LEU A 218 23.08 -3.59 -1.25
CA LEU A 218 22.89 -4.95 -1.70
C LEU A 218 24.18 -5.54 -2.32
N LYS A 219 24.24 -6.85 -2.52
CA LYS A 219 25.37 -7.52 -3.19
C LYS A 219 25.52 -7.03 -4.64
N SER A 220 24.42 -6.74 -5.30
CA SER A 220 24.36 -6.13 -6.64
C SER A 220 24.88 -4.69 -6.70
N LYS A 221 25.29 -4.09 -5.57
CA LYS A 221 25.63 -2.67 -5.37
C LYS A 221 24.47 -1.70 -5.52
N ALA A 222 23.24 -2.17 -5.70
CA ALA A 222 22.05 -1.36 -5.59
C ALA A 222 21.82 -0.97 -4.12
N LYS A 223 21.13 0.16 -3.90
CA LYS A 223 20.77 0.64 -2.57
C LYS A 223 19.26 0.53 -2.40
N ILE A 224 18.86 0.15 -1.20
CA ILE A 224 17.47 0.29 -0.74
C ILE A 224 17.45 1.15 0.51
N LYS A 225 16.39 1.95 0.67
CA LYS A 225 16.14 2.70 1.89
C LYS A 225 15.00 2.05 2.64
N ILE A 226 15.15 1.92 3.96
CA ILE A 226 14.17 1.34 4.86
C ILE A 226 13.81 2.38 5.91
N ASP A 227 12.56 2.81 5.92
CA ASP A 227 12.00 3.70 6.93
C ASP A 227 10.97 2.93 7.78
N ILE A 228 11.13 2.96 9.08
CA ILE A 228 10.21 2.31 10.03
C ILE A 228 9.40 3.39 10.74
N TYR A 229 8.09 3.28 10.67
CA TYR A 229 7.14 4.15 11.35
C TYR A 229 6.41 3.38 12.45
N GLN A 230 6.37 3.97 13.64
CA GLN A 230 5.55 3.44 14.72
C GLN A 230 4.22 4.19 14.77
N ILE A 231 3.12 3.45 14.64
CA ILE A 231 1.76 4.00 14.62
C ILE A 231 1.28 4.15 16.07
N PRO A 232 0.77 5.33 16.47
CA PRO A 232 0.23 5.55 17.80
C PRO A 232 -0.96 4.64 18.13
N ASP A 233 -1.19 4.39 19.42
CA ASP A 233 -2.35 3.64 19.90
C ASP A 233 -3.66 4.35 19.53
N GLY A 234 -4.61 3.61 18.92
CA GLY A 234 -5.93 4.12 18.55
C GLY A 234 -6.24 4.06 17.04
N GLU A 235 -5.23 4.12 16.17
CA GLU A 235 -5.40 4.00 14.72
C GLU A 235 -5.19 2.55 14.24
N LYS A 236 -5.96 1.62 14.78
CA LYS A 236 -5.85 0.19 14.46
C LYS A 236 -6.54 -0.13 13.12
N THR A 237 -5.89 0.17 11.99
CA THR A 237 -6.33 -0.40 10.72
C THR A 237 -5.26 -1.33 10.17
N THR A 238 -5.57 -2.61 10.10
CA THR A 238 -4.71 -3.64 9.49
C THR A 238 -4.34 -3.35 8.02
N ALA A 239 -5.03 -2.43 7.39
CA ALA A 239 -4.79 -2.02 6.01
C ALA A 239 -3.56 -1.10 5.83
N THR A 240 -3.01 -0.56 6.94
CA THR A 240 -1.91 0.40 6.90
C THR A 240 -0.60 -0.15 7.44
N ASN A 241 -0.64 -1.31 8.10
CA ASN A 241 0.49 -1.90 8.78
C ASN A 241 1.11 -2.99 7.92
N GLY A 242 2.42 -3.14 8.00
CA GLY A 242 3.11 -4.14 7.21
C GLY A 242 4.36 -3.60 6.55
N ILE A 243 4.91 -4.41 5.66
CA ILE A 243 6.05 -4.06 4.82
C ILE A 243 5.49 -3.57 3.49
N ALA A 244 5.77 -2.32 3.17
CA ALA A 244 5.31 -1.60 1.98
C ALA A 244 6.49 -1.35 1.05
N PHE A 245 6.45 -1.89 -0.16
CA PHE A 245 7.49 -1.67 -1.16
C PHE A 245 7.10 -0.50 -2.06
N TRP A 246 8.01 0.45 -2.20
CA TRP A 246 7.85 1.63 -3.04
C TRP A 246 8.94 1.67 -4.10
N THR A 247 8.55 2.10 -5.27
CA THR A 247 9.46 2.32 -6.38
C THR A 247 8.98 3.51 -7.19
N GLY A 248 9.86 4.47 -7.49
CA GLY A 248 9.49 5.71 -8.16
C GLY A 248 8.40 6.50 -7.43
N ALA A 249 8.37 6.52 -6.09
CA ALA A 249 7.36 7.18 -5.26
C ALA A 249 5.93 6.57 -5.38
N ARG A 250 5.80 5.34 -5.86
CA ARG A 250 4.53 4.60 -5.93
C ARG A 250 4.61 3.25 -5.23
N LEU A 251 3.55 2.90 -4.48
CA LEU A 251 3.42 1.62 -3.79
C LEU A 251 3.21 0.46 -4.79
N VAL A 252 3.95 -0.61 -4.61
CA VAL A 252 3.77 -1.88 -5.32
C VAL A 252 3.04 -2.87 -4.42
N GLY A 253 1.90 -3.35 -4.88
CA GLY A 253 1.02 -4.24 -4.09
C GLY A 253 0.31 -3.52 -2.95
N ASN A 254 0.14 -4.21 -1.85
CA ASN A 254 -0.40 -3.68 -0.59
C ASN A 254 0.61 -3.95 0.54
N PRO A 255 0.65 -3.11 1.58
CA PRO A 255 1.45 -3.42 2.76
C PRO A 255 1.09 -4.81 3.30
N SER A 256 2.09 -5.62 3.60
CA SER A 256 1.89 -7.00 4.03
C SER A 256 3.01 -7.46 4.94
N TRP A 257 2.69 -8.33 5.92
CA TRP A 257 3.70 -9.04 6.71
C TRP A 257 4.20 -10.32 6.03
N ASN A 258 3.75 -10.57 4.79
CA ASN A 258 4.29 -11.61 3.94
C ASN A 258 5.10 -10.98 2.79
N ILE A 259 6.29 -11.46 2.54
CA ILE A 259 7.13 -11.12 1.39
C ILE A 259 7.23 -12.37 0.52
N GLY A 260 6.63 -12.33 -0.66
CA GLY A 260 6.45 -13.52 -1.49
C GLY A 260 5.72 -14.61 -0.69
N ASN A 261 6.32 -15.80 -0.60
CA ASN A 261 5.78 -16.92 0.17
C ASN A 261 6.27 -16.95 1.64
N THR A 262 7.07 -15.98 2.07
CA THR A 262 7.68 -15.95 3.40
C THR A 262 6.86 -15.08 4.35
N ARG A 263 6.35 -15.67 5.43
CA ARG A 263 5.76 -14.94 6.54
C ARG A 263 6.89 -14.32 7.38
N VAL A 264 6.95 -13.00 7.43
CA VAL A 264 7.96 -12.25 8.21
C VAL A 264 7.46 -12.04 9.64
N GLU A 265 6.16 -11.72 9.80
CA GLU A 265 5.51 -11.54 11.08
C GLU A 265 4.04 -11.99 11.04
N ASP A 266 3.45 -12.30 12.19
CA ASP A 266 2.01 -12.52 12.31
C ASP A 266 1.30 -11.16 12.43
N ALA A 267 0.41 -10.85 11.50
CA ALA A 267 -0.30 -9.57 11.43
C ALA A 267 -1.14 -9.24 12.69
N ARG A 268 -1.42 -10.24 13.54
CA ARG A 268 -2.20 -10.08 14.80
C ARG A 268 -1.35 -9.66 15.98
N ARG A 269 -0.03 -9.78 15.89
CA ARG A 269 0.88 -9.44 16.99
C ARG A 269 0.99 -7.94 17.20
N LYS A 270 1.23 -7.52 18.46
CA LYS A 270 1.38 -6.10 18.84
C LYS A 270 2.42 -5.37 17.98
N PHE A 271 3.55 -6.02 17.68
CA PHE A 271 4.55 -5.47 16.77
C PHE A 271 3.96 -5.16 15.40
N ALA A 272 3.28 -6.13 14.81
CA ALA A 272 2.68 -5.99 13.47
C ALA A 272 1.59 -4.92 13.42
N LEU A 273 0.80 -4.79 14.49
CA LEU A 273 -0.27 -3.79 14.58
C LEU A 273 0.24 -2.35 14.77
N ARG A 274 1.51 -2.16 15.10
CA ARG A 274 2.11 -0.86 15.44
C ARG A 274 3.18 -0.38 14.48
N HIS A 275 3.54 -1.18 13.49
CA HIS A 275 4.62 -0.80 12.59
C HIS A 275 4.19 -0.79 11.13
N LEU A 276 4.62 0.24 10.42
CA LEU A 276 4.69 0.32 8.97
C LEU A 276 6.17 0.40 8.59
N ILE A 277 6.61 -0.49 7.71
CA ILE A 277 7.99 -0.54 7.21
C ILE A 277 7.95 -0.19 5.73
N VAL A 278 8.47 0.96 5.37
CA VAL A 278 8.53 1.45 4.00
C VAL A 278 9.88 1.10 3.40
N ILE A 279 9.86 0.43 2.27
CA ILE A 279 11.04 0.04 1.50
C ILE A 279 11.05 0.84 0.19
N GLU A 280 12.01 1.73 0.00
CA GLU A 280 12.23 2.41 -1.26
C GLU A 280 13.29 1.63 -2.07
N ALA A 281 12.90 1.14 -3.25
CA ALA A 281 13.72 0.30 -4.11
C ALA A 281 13.53 0.70 -5.59
N ASP A 282 13.91 1.92 -5.95
CA ASP A 282 13.66 2.51 -7.28
C ASP A 282 14.28 1.73 -8.43
N HIS A 283 15.38 1.02 -8.18
CA HIS A 283 16.04 0.18 -9.17
C HIS A 283 15.20 -1.04 -9.60
N LEU A 284 14.10 -1.35 -8.88
CA LEU A 284 13.18 -2.43 -9.23
C LEU A 284 12.01 -1.97 -10.12
N ILE A 285 12.02 -0.74 -10.63
CA ILE A 285 10.91 -0.19 -11.41
C ILE A 285 10.57 -1.04 -12.65
N ASP A 286 11.56 -1.65 -13.28
CA ASP A 286 11.36 -2.53 -14.44
C ASP A 286 10.86 -3.93 -14.07
N ASP A 287 10.99 -4.29 -12.80
CA ASP A 287 10.55 -5.57 -12.26
C ASP A 287 9.12 -5.50 -11.66
N VAL A 288 8.45 -4.34 -11.74
CA VAL A 288 7.05 -4.19 -11.29
C VAL A 288 6.10 -4.83 -12.29
N PHE A 289 5.12 -5.59 -11.79
CA PHE A 289 4.08 -6.16 -12.63
C PHE A 289 3.21 -5.06 -13.24
N TYR A 290 2.63 -5.30 -14.42
CA TYR A 290 1.98 -4.27 -15.23
C TYR A 290 0.85 -3.48 -14.53
N ASP A 291 0.19 -4.08 -13.56
CA ASP A 291 -0.92 -3.46 -12.80
C ASP A 291 -0.48 -2.94 -11.41
N TRP A 292 0.81 -2.93 -11.14
CA TRP A 292 1.39 -2.55 -9.86
C TRP A 292 0.95 -3.39 -8.65
N SER A 293 0.37 -4.55 -8.88
CA SER A 293 -0.10 -5.44 -7.82
C SER A 293 1.04 -6.19 -7.12
N ARG A 294 2.19 -6.36 -7.78
CA ARG A 294 3.33 -7.13 -7.28
C ARG A 294 4.58 -6.86 -8.12
N PHE A 295 5.69 -7.43 -7.66
CA PHE A 295 6.89 -7.57 -8.49
C PHE A 295 6.87 -8.88 -9.29
N ASN A 296 7.58 -8.88 -10.42
CA ASN A 296 7.94 -10.09 -11.14
C ASN A 296 8.98 -10.88 -10.34
N ASN A 297 9.02 -12.19 -10.50
CA ASN A 297 9.98 -13.03 -9.80
C ASN A 297 11.34 -12.99 -10.53
N THR A 298 12.21 -12.05 -10.15
CA THR A 298 13.55 -11.88 -10.70
C THR A 298 14.61 -12.01 -9.61
N GLU A 299 15.87 -12.22 -10.00
CA GLU A 299 16.98 -12.31 -9.05
C GLU A 299 17.14 -11.02 -8.24
N LYS A 300 16.97 -9.84 -8.87
CA LYS A 300 17.04 -8.53 -8.22
C LYS A 300 15.97 -8.39 -7.13
N VAL A 301 14.73 -8.78 -7.43
CA VAL A 301 13.62 -8.75 -6.48
C VAL A 301 13.87 -9.70 -5.31
N ASN A 302 14.36 -10.91 -5.59
CA ASN A 302 14.67 -11.90 -4.56
C ASN A 302 15.83 -11.46 -3.65
N GLU A 303 16.81 -10.75 -4.18
CA GLU A 303 17.88 -10.15 -3.39
C GLU A 303 17.33 -9.12 -2.41
N VAL A 304 16.50 -8.19 -2.90
CA VAL A 304 15.84 -7.18 -2.06
C VAL A 304 14.96 -7.84 -0.99
N PHE A 305 14.12 -8.79 -1.36
CA PHE A 305 13.25 -9.51 -0.43
C PHE A 305 14.05 -10.19 0.68
N SER A 306 15.14 -10.86 0.34
CA SER A 306 16.01 -11.54 1.31
C SER A 306 16.66 -10.55 2.28
N ALA A 307 17.14 -9.41 1.78
CA ALA A 307 17.75 -8.36 2.59
C ALA A 307 16.72 -7.74 3.56
N VAL A 308 15.50 -7.46 3.07
CA VAL A 308 14.42 -6.90 3.88
C VAL A 308 13.96 -7.89 4.95
N ILE A 309 13.76 -9.17 4.62
CA ILE A 309 13.37 -10.21 5.57
C ILE A 309 14.41 -10.31 6.70
N HIS A 310 15.69 -10.31 6.36
CA HIS A 310 16.76 -10.38 7.34
C HIS A 310 16.73 -9.16 8.26
N PHE A 311 16.72 -7.97 7.70
CA PHE A 311 16.67 -6.71 8.45
C PHE A 311 15.46 -6.63 9.40
N VAL A 312 14.26 -6.96 8.91
CA VAL A 312 13.03 -6.89 9.72
C VAL A 312 13.08 -7.89 10.88
N ARG A 313 13.62 -9.08 10.66
CA ARG A 313 13.78 -10.08 11.72
C ARG A 313 14.76 -9.63 12.79
N GLU A 314 15.88 -9.02 12.41
CA GLU A 314 16.85 -8.45 13.37
C GLU A 314 16.21 -7.30 14.17
N PHE A 315 15.61 -6.33 13.48
CA PHE A 315 14.93 -5.19 14.09
C PHE A 315 13.86 -5.63 15.11
N ARG A 316 13.01 -6.59 14.70
CA ARG A 316 12.00 -7.17 15.60
C ARG A 316 12.63 -7.80 16.83
N GLY A 317 13.72 -8.54 16.67
CA GLY A 317 14.44 -9.15 17.79
C GLY A 317 14.96 -8.10 18.79
N GLU A 318 15.51 -7.01 18.29
CA GLU A 318 15.99 -5.89 19.14
C GLU A 318 14.81 -5.16 19.82
N TYR A 319 13.72 -4.92 19.09
CA TYR A 319 12.50 -4.31 19.63
C TYR A 319 11.96 -5.10 20.82
N TYR A 320 11.83 -6.42 20.69
CA TYR A 320 11.33 -7.25 21.79
C TYR A 320 12.29 -7.30 22.96
N LYS A 321 13.60 -7.38 22.74
CA LYS A 321 14.61 -7.31 23.82
C LYS A 321 14.47 -6.00 24.60
N GLY A 322 14.36 -4.86 23.92
CA GLY A 322 14.16 -3.56 24.56
C GLY A 322 12.86 -3.50 25.35
N LYS A 323 11.76 -3.98 24.76
CA LYS A 323 10.44 -3.97 25.40
C LYS A 323 10.39 -4.86 26.63
N VAL A 324 10.94 -6.06 26.55
CA VAL A 324 11.06 -6.99 27.69
C VAL A 324 11.86 -6.35 28.83
N ALA A 325 12.97 -5.67 28.55
CA ALA A 325 13.76 -5.00 29.57
C ALA A 325 13.00 -3.85 30.25
N GLU A 326 12.23 -3.07 29.50
CA GLU A 326 11.37 -1.99 30.01
C GLU A 326 10.28 -2.56 30.94
N VAL A 327 9.47 -3.52 30.45
CA VAL A 327 8.39 -4.15 31.19
C VAL A 327 8.92 -4.80 32.48
N ARG A 328 10.04 -5.50 32.39
CA ARG A 328 10.71 -6.10 33.56
C ARG A 328 11.07 -5.07 34.61
N LYS A 329 11.67 -3.94 34.20
CA LYS A 329 12.05 -2.85 35.09
C LYS A 329 10.84 -2.26 35.83
N ASP A 330 9.76 -2.01 35.09
CA ASP A 330 8.53 -1.42 35.64
C ASP A 330 7.83 -2.36 36.61
N VAL A 331 7.72 -3.65 36.28
CA VAL A 331 7.10 -4.64 37.14
C VAL A 331 7.90 -4.83 38.43
N ILE A 332 9.25 -4.88 38.37
CA ILE A 332 10.11 -4.95 39.58
C ILE A 332 9.88 -3.70 40.43
N LYS A 333 9.90 -2.50 39.83
CA LYS A 333 9.66 -1.23 40.52
C LYS A 333 8.31 -1.20 41.23
N ASN A 334 7.25 -1.65 40.56
CA ASN A 334 5.88 -1.64 41.06
C ASN A 334 5.67 -2.65 42.22
N ASN A 335 6.55 -3.64 42.36
CA ASN A 335 6.45 -4.71 43.35
C ASN A 335 7.63 -4.75 44.35
N ILE A 336 8.48 -3.72 44.37
CA ILE A 336 9.75 -3.74 45.11
C ILE A 336 9.57 -4.07 46.60
N ASP A 337 8.63 -3.42 47.28
CA ASP A 337 8.38 -3.62 48.73
C ASP A 337 7.98 -5.06 49.04
N ARG A 338 7.27 -5.73 48.16
CA ARG A 338 6.86 -7.13 48.32
C ARG A 338 8.00 -8.11 47.99
N ILE A 339 8.77 -7.78 46.95
CA ILE A 339 9.92 -8.56 46.51
C ILE A 339 10.99 -8.61 47.64
N GLU A 340 11.23 -7.49 48.32
CA GLU A 340 12.19 -7.38 49.41
C GLU A 340 11.82 -8.26 50.64
N THR A 341 10.56 -8.64 50.78
CA THR A 341 10.12 -9.54 51.87
C THR A 341 10.30 -11.04 51.57
N LEU A 342 10.67 -11.38 50.33
CA LEU A 342 10.83 -12.77 49.91
C LEU A 342 12.14 -13.39 50.44
N SER A 343 12.10 -14.68 50.71
CA SER A 343 13.31 -15.46 51.02
C SER A 343 14.23 -15.57 49.78
N ILE A 344 15.52 -15.83 49.99
CA ILE A 344 16.49 -16.03 48.90
C ILE A 344 16.05 -17.12 47.91
N PRO A 345 15.54 -18.31 48.33
CA PRO A 345 14.99 -19.29 47.39
C PRO A 345 13.83 -18.76 46.59
N SER A 346 12.87 -18.08 47.24
CA SER A 346 11.69 -17.48 46.54
C SER A 346 12.09 -16.40 45.55
N LEU A 347 13.13 -15.63 45.82
CA LEU A 347 13.69 -14.66 44.87
C LEU A 347 14.28 -15.35 43.62
N TYR A 348 14.93 -16.49 43.83
CA TYR A 348 15.45 -17.28 42.70
C TYR A 348 14.33 -17.85 41.83
N ASP A 349 13.27 -18.38 42.45
CA ASP A 349 12.11 -18.90 41.76
C ASP A 349 11.38 -17.79 40.96
N LEU A 350 11.19 -16.62 41.58
CA LEU A 350 10.63 -15.45 40.92
C LEU A 350 11.47 -15.02 39.72
N LYS A 351 12.79 -14.98 39.85
CA LYS A 351 13.71 -14.65 38.76
C LYS A 351 13.59 -15.64 37.58
N ASN A 352 13.61 -16.93 37.86
CA ASN A 352 13.50 -17.99 36.85
C ASN A 352 12.16 -17.91 36.13
N PHE A 353 11.07 -17.66 36.86
CA PHE A 353 9.75 -17.43 36.26
C PHE A 353 9.78 -16.24 35.30
N PHE A 354 10.34 -15.10 35.73
CA PHE A 354 10.45 -13.92 34.88
C PHE A 354 11.19 -14.21 33.56
N GLU A 355 12.34 -14.85 33.66
CA GLU A 355 13.17 -15.15 32.49
C GLU A 355 12.41 -16.07 31.51
N ASN A 356 11.86 -17.16 32.00
CA ASN A 356 11.13 -18.13 31.20
C ASN A 356 9.83 -17.55 30.61
N TYR A 357 9.07 -16.79 31.39
CA TYR A 357 7.80 -16.22 30.93
C TYR A 357 7.99 -15.15 29.86
N LEU A 358 8.95 -14.25 30.07
CA LEU A 358 9.25 -13.17 29.11
C LEU A 358 9.90 -13.70 27.81
N GLU A 359 10.64 -14.81 27.90
CA GLU A 359 11.15 -15.49 26.71
C GLU A 359 10.01 -16.07 25.84
N GLN A 360 9.03 -16.69 26.48
CA GLN A 360 7.87 -17.29 25.80
C GLN A 360 6.85 -16.25 25.34
N LYS A 361 6.66 -15.16 26.10
CA LYS A 361 5.69 -14.09 25.82
C LYS A 361 6.35 -12.70 25.83
N PRO A 362 7.19 -12.37 24.84
CA PRO A 362 7.88 -11.08 24.80
C PRO A 362 6.95 -9.88 24.56
N GLU A 363 5.66 -10.13 24.26
CA GLU A 363 4.65 -9.12 23.98
C GLU A 363 3.78 -8.76 25.20
N VAL A 364 4.03 -9.38 26.35
CA VAL A 364 3.29 -9.12 27.58
C VAL A 364 3.42 -7.64 27.97
N ASP A 365 2.32 -7.01 28.37
CA ASP A 365 2.38 -5.65 28.91
C ASP A 365 2.63 -5.63 30.41
N THR A 366 2.94 -4.43 30.92
CA THR A 366 3.27 -4.23 32.34
C THR A 366 2.12 -4.62 33.27
N ASP A 367 0.85 -4.35 32.87
CA ASP A 367 -0.31 -4.62 33.72
C ASP A 367 -0.58 -6.12 33.80
N GLU A 368 -0.58 -6.83 32.66
CA GLU A 368 -0.73 -8.29 32.62
C GLU A 368 0.37 -8.97 33.45
N LEU A 369 1.63 -8.57 33.27
CA LEU A 369 2.73 -9.14 34.01
C LEU A 369 2.69 -8.79 35.50
N ASN A 370 2.25 -7.58 35.87
CA ASN A 370 2.05 -7.20 37.29
C ASN A 370 1.02 -8.11 37.98
N ILE A 371 -0.10 -8.43 37.34
CA ILE A 371 -1.12 -9.34 37.88
C ILE A 371 -0.51 -10.70 38.17
N ILE A 372 0.21 -11.26 37.19
CA ILE A 372 0.84 -12.59 37.31
C ILE A 372 1.91 -12.61 38.43
N VAL A 373 2.77 -11.60 38.46
CA VAL A 373 3.83 -11.46 39.44
C VAL A 373 3.28 -11.28 40.86
N ASN A 374 2.23 -10.47 41.03
CA ASN A 374 1.55 -10.29 42.28
C ASN A 374 0.95 -11.61 42.82
N ALA A 375 0.32 -12.39 41.94
CA ALA A 375 -0.19 -13.71 42.29
C ALA A 375 0.95 -14.66 42.71
N LEU A 376 2.04 -14.70 41.92
CA LEU A 376 3.20 -15.54 42.23
C LEU A 376 3.87 -15.15 43.58
N ILE A 377 4.07 -13.85 43.84
CA ILE A 377 4.62 -13.37 45.11
C ILE A 377 3.73 -13.83 46.29
N SER A 378 2.39 -13.72 46.14
CA SER A 378 1.44 -14.18 47.17
C SER A 378 1.57 -15.69 47.47
N VAL A 379 1.77 -16.49 46.43
CA VAL A 379 2.02 -17.92 46.55
C VAL A 379 3.37 -18.18 47.23
N LEU A 380 4.44 -17.50 46.83
CA LEU A 380 5.78 -17.65 47.41
C LEU A 380 5.88 -17.18 48.86
N GLN A 381 5.04 -16.25 49.31
CA GLN A 381 4.92 -15.80 50.69
C GLN A 381 4.11 -16.76 51.57
N SER A 382 3.30 -17.64 50.97
CA SER A 382 2.49 -18.59 51.73
C SER A 382 3.32 -19.80 52.17
N ARG A 383 3.10 -20.31 53.40
CA ARG A 383 3.82 -21.48 53.94
C ARG A 383 3.67 -22.76 53.09
N ASN A 384 2.61 -22.85 52.30
CA ASN A 384 2.28 -24.02 51.49
C ASN A 384 2.26 -23.72 49.99
N GLY A 385 2.73 -22.53 49.57
CA GLY A 385 2.56 -22.05 48.19
C GLY A 385 3.28 -22.87 47.12
N LEU A 386 4.51 -23.29 47.40
CA LEU A 386 5.27 -24.17 46.51
C LEU A 386 4.62 -25.54 46.34
N SER A 387 4.13 -26.15 47.46
CA SER A 387 3.41 -27.43 47.43
C SER A 387 2.08 -27.32 46.65
N LEU A 388 1.44 -26.16 46.66
CA LEU A 388 0.22 -25.91 45.85
C LEU A 388 0.56 -25.81 44.37
N LEU A 389 1.63 -25.14 44.01
CA LEU A 389 2.09 -25.05 42.61
C LEU A 389 2.52 -26.40 42.06
N GLU A 390 3.23 -27.20 42.83
CA GLU A 390 3.61 -28.57 42.47
C GLU A 390 2.34 -29.42 42.20
N LYS A 391 1.35 -29.36 43.08
CA LYS A 391 0.09 -30.07 42.91
C LYS A 391 -0.69 -29.59 41.68
N LEU A 392 -0.71 -28.27 41.41
CA LEU A 392 -1.38 -27.71 40.20
C LEU A 392 -0.65 -28.11 38.92
N ALA A 393 0.68 -28.25 38.95
CA ALA A 393 1.45 -28.71 37.79
C ALA A 393 1.27 -30.21 37.51
N GLU A 394 0.90 -31.00 38.52
CA GLU A 394 0.60 -32.44 38.38
C GLU A 394 -0.87 -32.73 38.01
N MET A 395 -1.77 -31.71 38.06
CA MET A 395 -3.20 -31.86 37.73
C MET A 395 -3.40 -31.88 36.23
N ASP A 396 -4.21 -32.84 35.73
CA ASP A 396 -4.65 -32.87 34.34
C ASP A 396 -5.77 -31.86 34.12
N VAL A 397 -6.03 -31.51 32.84
CA VAL A 397 -7.07 -30.52 32.43
C VAL A 397 -8.45 -30.92 32.97
N ASP A 398 -8.75 -32.22 33.02
CA ASP A 398 -10.00 -32.77 33.56
C ASP A 398 -10.18 -32.56 35.06
N ASP A 399 -9.08 -32.43 35.82
CA ASP A 399 -9.09 -32.14 37.25
C ASP A 399 -9.36 -30.67 37.57
N ILE A 400 -8.97 -29.74 36.67
CA ILE A 400 -9.22 -28.30 36.80
C ILE A 400 -10.70 -27.98 36.64
N ASP A 401 -11.42 -28.70 35.75
CA ASP A 401 -12.86 -28.55 35.56
C ASP A 401 -13.67 -29.03 36.80
N THR A 402 -13.12 -29.92 37.59
CA THR A 402 -13.74 -30.38 38.84
C THR A 402 -13.58 -29.38 40.00
N LEU A 403 -12.56 -28.50 39.97
CA LEU A 403 -12.37 -27.43 40.96
C LEU A 403 -13.27 -26.21 40.73
N ASN A 404 -13.86 -26.07 39.56
CA ASN A 404 -14.78 -24.98 39.19
C ASN A 404 -16.26 -25.32 39.43
N ARG A 405 -16.59 -26.50 39.98
CA ARG A 405 -17.91 -26.93 40.42
C ARG A 405 -18.02 -26.91 41.94
#